data_f0010a0b94136ab48d8c698d92652bb8
#
_entry.id   f0010a0b94136ab48d8c698d92652bb8
#
_cell.length_a   1.000
_cell.length_b   1.000
_cell.length_c   1.000
_cell.angle_alpha   90.00
_cell.angle_beta   90.00
_cell.angle_gamma   90.00
#
_symmetry.space_group_name_H-M   'P 1'
#
loop_
_entity.id
_entity.type
_entity.pdbx_description
1 polymer ?
#
loop_
_entity_poly.entity_id
_entity_poly.type
_entity_poly.pdbx_seq_one_letter_code
_entity_poly.pdbx_strand_id
1 'polypeptide(L)'
;FDCVEELCHYLKTEEKFEELYRVAHSAAEIYPFYDWQIWEIDSLIGMSRYKDGLDVYKRTTKLMFEELGLSPSAGMLERFKLMGERTSQAAGAIEDIKYRLREKESIEGAYYCTYPSFVDVYHVFGRMMERTGMSVFLMLCTLNFINIETDDENQKYYSELLRESIQKAVRKGDFYTRYNIQQYLVMLIGITQENCTLVSKRINKEFNKR
;
A
#
# COMPACT_ATOMS: atom_id res chain seq x y z
N PHE A 1 -23.89 -15.86 -1.98
CA PHE A 1 -22.87 -15.48 -1.01
C PHE A 1 -23.05 -16.22 0.31
N ASP A 2 -24.23 -16.21 0.92
CA ASP A 2 -24.51 -16.79 2.24
C ASP A 2 -24.11 -18.28 2.35
N CYS A 3 -24.42 -19.10 1.34
CA CYS A 3 -24.05 -20.53 1.34
C CYS A 3 -22.52 -20.75 1.33
N VAL A 4 -21.75 -19.90 0.66
CA VAL A 4 -20.29 -20.03 0.61
C VAL A 4 -19.69 -19.60 1.96
N GLU A 5 -20.25 -18.58 2.57
CA GLU A 5 -19.83 -18.11 3.89
C GLU A 5 -20.13 -19.14 4.97
N GLU A 6 -21.34 -19.74 4.96
CA GLU A 6 -21.70 -20.85 5.85
C GLU A 6 -20.77 -22.06 5.66
N LEU A 7 -20.42 -22.38 4.40
CA LEU A 7 -19.46 -23.45 4.11
C LEU A 7 -18.07 -23.12 4.68
N CYS A 8 -17.58 -21.88 4.53
CA CYS A 8 -16.32 -21.45 5.11
C CYS A 8 -16.33 -21.56 6.64
N HIS A 9 -17.42 -21.14 7.28
CA HIS A 9 -17.60 -21.30 8.72
C HIS A 9 -17.54 -22.76 9.15
N TYR A 10 -18.27 -23.64 8.46
CA TYR A 10 -18.28 -25.07 8.73
C TYR A 10 -16.88 -25.67 8.58
N LEU A 11 -16.22 -25.42 7.45
CA LEU A 11 -14.87 -25.95 7.18
C LEU A 11 -13.85 -25.47 8.20
N LYS A 12 -13.95 -24.23 8.66
CA LYS A 12 -13.09 -23.69 9.72
C LYS A 12 -13.34 -24.37 11.05
N THR A 13 -14.62 -24.62 11.42
CA THR A 13 -14.99 -25.29 12.66
C THR A 13 -14.52 -26.74 12.69
N GLU A 14 -14.58 -27.42 11.53
CA GLU A 14 -14.09 -28.80 11.36
C GLU A 14 -12.57 -28.89 11.15
N GLU A 15 -11.85 -27.76 11.22
CA GLU A 15 -10.40 -27.66 11.00
C GLU A 15 -9.95 -28.19 9.62
N LYS A 16 -10.85 -28.17 8.62
CA LYS A 16 -10.57 -28.60 7.23
C LYS A 16 -9.91 -27.47 6.43
N PHE A 17 -8.73 -27.05 6.86
CA PHE A 17 -8.09 -25.84 6.36
C PHE A 17 -7.69 -25.91 4.87
N GLU A 18 -7.34 -27.08 4.34
CA GLU A 18 -7.03 -27.26 2.91
C GLU A 18 -8.27 -27.04 2.03
N GLU A 19 -9.45 -27.55 2.47
CA GLU A 19 -10.71 -27.35 1.75
C GLU A 19 -11.17 -25.91 1.88
N LEU A 20 -11.06 -25.33 3.07
CA LEU A 20 -11.35 -23.92 3.32
C LEU A 20 -10.50 -23.01 2.40
N TYR A 21 -9.19 -23.29 2.28
CA TYR A 21 -8.30 -22.55 1.39
C TYR A 21 -8.81 -22.58 -0.05
N ARG A 22 -9.16 -23.76 -0.59
CA ARG A 22 -9.64 -23.86 -1.98
C ARG A 22 -10.91 -23.07 -2.21
N VAL A 23 -11.88 -23.17 -1.29
CA VAL A 23 -13.17 -22.46 -1.41
C VAL A 23 -12.95 -20.95 -1.32
N ALA A 24 -12.21 -20.48 -0.31
CA ALA A 24 -11.95 -19.07 -0.08
C ALA A 24 -11.13 -18.44 -1.20
N HIS A 25 -10.10 -19.14 -1.68
CA HIS A 25 -9.24 -18.69 -2.79
C HIS A 25 -10.05 -18.52 -4.08
N SER A 26 -10.87 -19.52 -4.45
CA SER A 26 -11.74 -19.43 -5.63
C SER A 26 -12.75 -18.30 -5.52
N ALA A 27 -13.34 -18.09 -4.33
CA ALA A 27 -14.25 -16.99 -4.10
C ALA A 27 -13.55 -15.63 -4.20
N ALA A 28 -12.32 -15.52 -3.68
CA ALA A 28 -11.50 -14.31 -3.75
C ALA A 28 -11.06 -13.95 -5.17
N GLU A 29 -10.81 -14.96 -6.02
CA GLU A 29 -10.49 -14.72 -7.44
C GLU A 29 -11.67 -14.15 -8.22
N ILE A 30 -12.90 -14.63 -7.94
CA ILE A 30 -14.11 -14.17 -8.63
C ILE A 30 -14.59 -12.82 -8.07
N TYR A 31 -14.46 -12.61 -6.77
CA TYR A 31 -14.93 -11.42 -6.06
C TYR A 31 -13.83 -10.80 -5.20
N PRO A 32 -12.82 -10.16 -5.82
CA PRO A 32 -11.59 -9.70 -5.14
C PRO A 32 -11.81 -8.57 -4.14
N PHE A 33 -12.95 -7.88 -4.19
CA PHE A 33 -13.28 -6.75 -3.31
C PHE A 33 -14.19 -7.12 -2.13
N TYR A 34 -14.45 -8.41 -1.91
CA TYR A 34 -15.13 -8.91 -0.73
C TYR A 34 -14.15 -9.52 0.25
N ASP A 35 -14.57 -9.72 1.49
CA ASP A 35 -13.71 -10.20 2.58
C ASP A 35 -13.36 -11.72 2.50
N TRP A 36 -13.42 -12.33 1.31
CA TRP A 36 -13.04 -13.74 1.10
C TRP A 36 -11.60 -14.05 1.45
N GLN A 37 -10.72 -13.06 1.29
CA GLN A 37 -9.31 -13.16 1.64
C GLN A 37 -9.10 -13.33 3.16
N ILE A 38 -10.06 -12.97 3.99
CA ILE A 38 -10.02 -13.25 5.43
C ILE A 38 -10.06 -14.76 5.67
N TRP A 39 -10.92 -15.47 4.98
CA TRP A 39 -11.02 -16.93 5.06
C TRP A 39 -9.80 -17.63 4.46
N GLU A 40 -9.27 -17.10 3.37
CA GLU A 40 -8.01 -17.57 2.77
C GLU A 40 -6.86 -17.45 3.76
N ILE A 41 -6.70 -16.31 4.44
CA ILE A 41 -5.68 -16.08 5.47
C ILE A 41 -5.92 -16.98 6.68
N ASP A 42 -7.16 -17.13 7.16
CA ASP A 42 -7.49 -17.98 8.30
C ASP A 42 -7.12 -19.45 8.03
N SER A 43 -7.36 -19.93 6.82
CA SER A 43 -6.96 -21.29 6.42
C SER A 43 -5.44 -21.47 6.42
N LEU A 44 -4.69 -20.48 5.93
CA LEU A 44 -3.23 -20.49 5.91
C LEU A 44 -2.64 -20.41 7.34
N ILE A 45 -3.27 -19.65 8.23
CA ILE A 45 -2.93 -19.62 9.65
C ILE A 45 -3.15 -21.00 10.29
N GLY A 46 -4.30 -21.64 10.02
CA GLY A 46 -4.61 -22.99 10.52
C GLY A 46 -3.60 -24.03 10.05
N MET A 47 -3.10 -23.91 8.83
CA MET A 47 -2.02 -24.75 8.28
C MET A 47 -0.62 -24.34 8.71
N SER A 48 -0.45 -23.35 9.59
CA SER A 48 0.83 -22.76 10.00
C SER A 48 1.66 -22.15 8.84
N ARG A 49 1.00 -21.82 7.72
CA ARG A 49 1.61 -21.22 6.51
C ARG A 49 1.61 -19.69 6.60
N TYR A 50 2.19 -19.15 7.66
CA TYR A 50 2.13 -17.72 7.98
C TYR A 50 2.73 -16.80 6.91
N LYS A 51 3.77 -17.26 6.20
CA LYS A 51 4.40 -16.49 5.11
C LYS A 51 3.43 -16.31 3.94
N ASP A 52 2.75 -17.39 3.55
CA ASP A 52 1.79 -17.35 2.46
C ASP A 52 0.59 -16.46 2.82
N GLY A 53 0.13 -16.52 4.09
CA GLY A 53 -0.90 -15.64 4.62
C GLY A 53 -0.49 -14.16 4.59
N LEU A 54 0.77 -13.83 4.90
CA LEU A 54 1.30 -12.47 4.78
C LEU A 54 1.35 -11.99 3.32
N ASP A 55 1.61 -12.87 2.37
CA ASP A 55 1.63 -12.51 0.95
C ASP A 55 0.21 -12.27 0.41
N VAL A 56 -0.78 -13.06 0.85
CA VAL A 56 -2.21 -12.79 0.60
C VAL A 56 -2.60 -11.43 1.17
N TYR A 57 -2.27 -11.15 2.43
CA TYR A 57 -2.55 -9.87 3.07
C TYR A 57 -1.98 -8.69 2.26
N LYS A 58 -0.70 -8.74 1.88
CA LYS A 58 -0.03 -7.68 1.12
C LYS A 58 -0.69 -7.45 -0.24
N ARG A 59 -0.97 -8.54 -0.98
CA ARG A 59 -1.62 -8.47 -2.30
C ARG A 59 -3.01 -7.84 -2.20
N THR A 60 -3.81 -8.27 -1.23
CA THR A 60 -5.18 -7.78 -1.03
C THR A 60 -5.21 -6.32 -0.61
N THR A 61 -4.38 -5.93 0.36
CA THR A 61 -4.33 -4.54 0.83
C THR A 61 -3.83 -3.59 -0.25
N LYS A 62 -2.89 -4.04 -1.06
CA LYS A 62 -2.42 -3.28 -2.23
C LYS A 62 -3.54 -3.10 -3.25
N LEU A 63 -4.24 -4.17 -3.62
CA LEU A 63 -5.34 -4.13 -4.58
C LEU A 63 -6.47 -3.21 -4.10
N MET A 64 -6.93 -3.37 -2.84
CA MET A 64 -7.99 -2.55 -2.27
C MET A 64 -7.61 -1.07 -2.21
N PHE A 65 -6.36 -0.78 -1.90
CA PHE A 65 -5.89 0.59 -1.86
C PHE A 65 -5.78 1.20 -3.27
N GLU A 66 -5.19 0.49 -4.23
CA GLU A 66 -4.97 0.99 -5.59
C GLU A 66 -6.27 1.16 -6.39
N GLU A 67 -7.23 0.23 -6.23
CA GLU A 67 -8.49 0.27 -6.99
C GLU A 67 -9.62 1.04 -6.28
N LEU A 68 -9.71 0.96 -4.96
CA LEU A 68 -10.83 1.53 -4.20
C LEU A 68 -10.42 2.65 -3.22
N GLY A 69 -9.12 2.87 -3.00
CA GLY A 69 -8.64 3.82 -1.98
C GLY A 69 -8.93 3.38 -0.54
N LEU A 70 -9.24 2.09 -0.31
CA LEU A 70 -9.63 1.58 1.00
C LEU A 70 -8.43 1.09 1.80
N SER A 71 -8.46 1.36 3.11
CA SER A 71 -7.54 0.78 4.09
C SER A 71 -7.96 -0.65 4.46
N PRO A 72 -7.03 -1.49 4.96
CA PRO A 72 -7.34 -2.83 5.44
C PRO A 72 -8.44 -2.81 6.51
N SER A 73 -9.36 -3.79 6.45
CA SER A 73 -10.38 -3.95 7.49
C SER A 73 -9.76 -4.34 8.85
N ALA A 74 -10.51 -4.12 9.94
CA ALA A 74 -10.07 -4.49 11.28
C ALA A 74 -9.72 -5.99 11.37
N GLY A 75 -10.52 -6.86 10.71
CA GLY A 75 -10.27 -8.28 10.62
C GLY A 75 -8.96 -8.63 9.90
N MET A 76 -8.62 -7.91 8.85
CA MET A 76 -7.35 -8.08 8.14
C MET A 76 -6.15 -7.65 9.00
N LEU A 77 -6.27 -6.54 9.75
CA LEU A 77 -5.21 -6.06 10.65
C LEU A 77 -4.96 -7.00 11.82
N GLU A 78 -6.01 -7.61 12.38
CA GLU A 78 -5.88 -8.59 13.47
C GLU A 78 -5.07 -9.82 13.01
N ARG A 79 -5.38 -10.35 11.83
CA ARG A 79 -4.67 -11.48 11.23
C ARG A 79 -3.22 -11.15 10.90
N PHE A 80 -2.98 -9.95 10.41
CA PHE A 80 -1.62 -9.48 10.18
C PHE A 80 -0.77 -9.48 11.46
N LYS A 81 -1.33 -8.99 12.58
CA LYS A 81 -0.65 -9.02 13.90
C LYS A 81 -0.35 -10.44 14.32
N LEU A 82 -1.36 -11.32 14.26
CA LEU A 82 -1.22 -12.73 14.64
C LEU A 82 -0.11 -13.44 13.82
N MET A 83 -0.11 -13.26 12.51
CA MET A 83 0.91 -13.83 11.63
C MET A 83 2.30 -13.24 11.93
N GLY A 84 2.38 -11.94 12.22
CA GLY A 84 3.62 -11.25 12.58
C GLY A 84 4.22 -11.81 13.87
N GLU A 85 3.41 -11.99 14.91
CA GLU A 85 3.84 -12.60 16.19
C GLU A 85 4.37 -14.02 16.00
N ARG A 86 3.67 -14.86 15.25
CA ARG A 86 4.06 -16.25 14.97
C ARG A 86 5.32 -16.33 14.10
N THR A 87 5.49 -15.41 13.16
CA THR A 87 6.68 -15.37 12.30
C THR A 87 7.89 -14.83 13.06
N SER A 88 7.69 -13.88 13.99
CA SER A 88 8.77 -13.29 14.80
C SER A 88 9.37 -14.26 15.80
N GLN A 89 8.61 -15.23 16.30
CA GLN A 89 9.14 -16.29 17.19
C GLN A 89 10.21 -17.18 16.52
N ALA A 90 10.26 -17.16 15.17
CA ALA A 90 11.28 -17.84 14.40
C ALA A 90 12.43 -16.92 13.95
N ALA A 91 12.47 -15.66 14.42
CA ALA A 91 13.45 -14.69 13.98
C ALA A 91 14.81 -14.92 14.64
N GLY A 92 15.79 -15.25 13.81
CA GLY A 92 17.19 -15.35 14.12
C GLY A 92 17.86 -14.02 14.51
N ALA A 93 19.18 -13.99 14.46
CA ALA A 93 20.04 -12.88 14.84
C ALA A 93 19.64 -11.53 14.21
N ILE A 94 20.04 -10.43 14.82
CA ILE A 94 19.78 -9.05 14.35
C ILE A 94 20.20 -8.83 12.87
N GLU A 95 21.17 -9.60 12.39
CA GLU A 95 21.65 -9.63 11.01
C GLU A 95 20.56 -10.07 10.03
N ASP A 96 19.76 -11.08 10.38
CA ASP A 96 18.63 -11.56 9.55
C ASP A 96 17.53 -10.49 9.47
N ILE A 97 17.28 -9.80 10.59
CA ILE A 97 16.33 -8.69 10.63
C ILE A 97 16.84 -7.55 9.74
N LYS A 98 18.10 -7.16 9.85
CA LYS A 98 18.71 -6.14 9.01
C LYS A 98 18.66 -6.51 7.53
N TYR A 99 18.92 -7.78 7.19
CA TYR A 99 18.85 -8.28 5.82
C TYR A 99 17.44 -8.17 5.25
N ARG A 100 16.41 -8.50 6.05
CA ARG A 100 14.98 -8.38 5.64
C ARG A 100 14.52 -6.93 5.49
N LEU A 101 15.11 -6.01 6.26
CA LEU A 101 14.80 -4.57 6.21
C LEU A 101 15.53 -3.85 5.07
N ARG A 102 16.52 -4.48 4.42
CA ARG A 102 17.19 -3.88 3.26
C ARG A 102 16.23 -3.81 2.08
N GLU A 103 16.22 -2.68 1.40
CA GLU A 103 15.59 -2.57 0.08
C GLU A 103 16.24 -3.59 -0.87
N LYS A 104 15.42 -4.46 -1.44
CA LYS A 104 15.90 -5.52 -2.36
C LYS A 104 16.31 -4.95 -3.72
N GLU A 105 15.75 -3.80 -4.10
CA GLU A 105 16.03 -3.12 -5.35
C GLU A 105 16.29 -1.64 -5.07
N SER A 106 17.27 -1.07 -5.75
CA SER A 106 17.51 0.38 -5.71
C SER A 106 16.44 1.06 -6.57
N ILE A 107 15.33 1.43 -5.96
CA ILE A 107 14.30 2.24 -6.63
C ILE A 107 14.86 3.65 -6.81
N GLU A 108 14.87 4.12 -8.06
CA GLU A 108 15.22 5.51 -8.38
C GLU A 108 14.04 6.43 -8.08
N GLY A 109 14.34 7.63 -7.57
CA GLY A 109 13.34 8.65 -7.26
C GLY A 109 12.69 8.48 -5.89
N ALA A 110 11.54 9.12 -5.70
CA ALA A 110 10.81 9.16 -4.43
C ALA A 110 10.20 7.80 -4.07
N TYR A 111 10.06 7.56 -2.77
CA TYR A 111 9.46 6.32 -2.26
C TYR A 111 7.93 6.37 -2.33
N TYR A 112 7.36 5.46 -3.10
CA TYR A 112 5.91 5.26 -3.12
C TYR A 112 5.46 4.39 -1.96
N CYS A 113 4.47 4.86 -1.20
CA CYS A 113 3.87 4.08 -0.12
C CYS A 113 2.35 4.20 -0.13
N THR A 114 1.68 3.29 0.57
CA THR A 114 0.23 3.37 0.77
C THR A 114 -0.13 4.57 1.62
N TYR A 115 -1.34 5.09 1.49
CA TYR A 115 -1.78 6.26 2.27
C TYR A 115 -1.66 6.05 3.79
N PRO A 116 -2.06 4.91 4.39
CA PRO A 116 -1.81 4.66 5.80
C PRO A 116 -0.33 4.72 6.19
N SER A 117 0.55 4.09 5.39
CA SER A 117 2.00 4.16 5.63
C SER A 117 2.54 5.58 5.49
N PHE A 118 1.99 6.37 4.56
CA PHE A 118 2.34 7.77 4.41
C PHE A 118 1.97 8.59 5.65
N VAL A 119 0.80 8.32 6.26
CA VAL A 119 0.37 8.97 7.51
C VAL A 119 1.32 8.62 8.66
N ASP A 120 1.72 7.33 8.78
CA ASP A 120 2.67 6.91 9.81
C ASP A 120 4.03 7.61 9.63
N VAL A 121 4.53 7.66 8.41
CA VAL A 121 5.79 8.36 8.06
C VAL A 121 5.67 9.85 8.38
N TYR A 122 4.54 10.50 8.04
CA TYR A 122 4.29 11.90 8.36
C TYR A 122 4.34 12.17 9.87
N HIS A 123 3.73 11.30 10.68
CA HIS A 123 3.78 11.41 12.15
C HIS A 123 5.22 11.25 12.68
N VAL A 124 6.00 10.31 12.12
CA VAL A 124 7.40 10.14 12.50
C VAL A 124 8.21 11.40 12.19
N PHE A 125 8.07 11.94 10.98
CA PHE A 125 8.76 13.18 10.60
C PHE A 125 8.27 14.39 11.39
N GLY A 126 6.99 14.48 11.76
CA GLY A 126 6.47 15.51 12.67
C GLY A 126 7.25 15.55 13.99
N ARG A 127 7.45 14.39 14.61
CA ARG A 127 8.27 14.29 15.84
C ARG A 127 9.76 14.63 15.60
N MET A 128 10.29 14.28 14.44
CA MET A 128 11.66 14.61 14.07
C MET A 128 11.84 16.12 13.86
N MET A 129 10.86 16.81 13.27
CA MET A 129 10.87 18.26 13.08
C MET A 129 10.99 19.01 14.41
N GLU A 130 10.21 18.62 15.41
CA GLU A 130 10.26 19.21 16.76
C GLU A 130 11.67 19.11 17.38
N ARG A 131 12.35 18.00 17.16
CA ARG A 131 13.68 17.74 17.74
C ARG A 131 14.84 18.35 16.95
N THR A 132 14.76 18.34 15.63
CA THR A 132 15.88 18.66 14.75
C THR A 132 15.76 20.01 14.05
N GLY A 133 14.56 20.62 14.06
CA GLY A 133 14.26 21.83 13.28
C GLY A 133 14.22 21.58 11.76
N MET A 134 14.19 20.32 11.31
CA MET A 134 14.12 19.97 9.90
C MET A 134 12.76 20.37 9.34
N SER A 135 12.72 21.00 8.17
CA SER A 135 11.48 21.35 7.49
C SER A 135 10.93 20.17 6.70
N VAL A 136 9.60 20.02 6.74
CA VAL A 136 8.85 19.06 5.91
C VAL A 136 7.72 19.82 5.23
N PHE A 137 7.60 19.66 3.91
CA PHE A 137 6.53 20.27 3.13
C PHE A 137 5.65 19.20 2.51
N LEU A 138 4.33 19.45 2.56
CA LEU A 138 3.36 18.65 1.83
C LEU A 138 2.96 19.37 0.56
N MET A 139 2.98 18.65 -0.55
CA MET A 139 2.53 19.12 -1.86
C MET A 139 1.38 18.22 -2.34
N LEU A 140 0.26 18.84 -2.68
CA LEU A 140 -0.85 18.16 -3.33
C LEU A 140 -0.74 18.36 -4.85
N CYS A 141 -0.55 17.28 -5.58
CA CYS A 141 -0.57 17.26 -7.05
C CYS A 141 -1.95 16.82 -7.50
N THR A 142 -2.65 17.66 -8.30
CA THR A 142 -4.02 17.42 -8.75
C THR A 142 -4.09 17.43 -10.27
N LEU A 143 -4.73 16.42 -10.85
CA LEU A 143 -5.12 16.40 -12.26
C LEU A 143 -6.40 17.21 -12.45
N ASN A 144 -6.35 18.22 -13.29
CA ASN A 144 -7.52 19.02 -13.65
C ASN A 144 -7.94 18.69 -15.08
N PHE A 145 -9.05 18.02 -15.24
CA PHE A 145 -9.66 17.72 -16.55
C PHE A 145 -10.63 18.83 -16.94
N ILE A 146 -10.07 20.00 -17.33
CA ILE A 146 -10.91 21.15 -17.77
C ILE A 146 -11.31 20.89 -19.23
N ASN A 147 -12.63 20.80 -19.49
CA ASN A 147 -13.24 20.65 -20.81
C ASN A 147 -12.92 19.31 -21.55
N ILE A 148 -12.54 18.27 -20.84
CA ILE A 148 -12.35 16.93 -21.41
C ILE A 148 -13.38 16.00 -20.75
N GLU A 149 -14.30 15.44 -21.55
CA GLU A 149 -15.06 14.27 -21.11
C GLU A 149 -14.05 13.12 -21.00
N THR A 150 -13.62 12.84 -19.77
CA THR A 150 -12.69 11.74 -19.50
C THR A 150 -13.49 10.54 -19.04
N ASP A 151 -13.38 9.45 -19.78
CA ASP A 151 -13.79 8.13 -19.34
C ASP A 151 -12.83 7.60 -18.26
N ASP A 152 -13.23 6.54 -17.60
CA ASP A 152 -12.47 5.93 -16.49
C ASP A 152 -11.07 5.44 -16.93
N GLU A 153 -10.91 5.02 -18.19
CA GLU A 153 -9.63 4.56 -18.72
C GLU A 153 -8.64 5.71 -18.87
N ASN A 154 -9.10 6.84 -19.41
CA ASN A 154 -8.28 8.04 -19.54
C ASN A 154 -7.90 8.63 -18.18
N GLN A 155 -8.81 8.61 -17.19
CA GLN A 155 -8.48 9.05 -15.83
C GLN A 155 -7.37 8.17 -15.21
N LYS A 156 -7.47 6.85 -15.36
CA LYS A 156 -6.44 5.91 -14.89
C LYS A 156 -5.10 6.15 -15.60
N TYR A 157 -5.11 6.35 -16.91
CA TYR A 157 -3.91 6.63 -17.68
C TYR A 157 -3.19 7.90 -17.18
N TYR A 158 -3.90 9.02 -17.06
CA TYR A 158 -3.30 10.28 -16.60
C TYR A 158 -2.87 10.21 -15.13
N SER A 159 -3.59 9.47 -14.30
CA SER A 159 -3.20 9.22 -12.91
C SER A 159 -1.86 8.48 -12.84
N GLU A 160 -1.67 7.44 -13.65
CA GLU A 160 -0.41 6.69 -13.71
C GLU A 160 0.73 7.53 -14.29
N LEU A 161 0.44 8.32 -15.32
CA LEU A 161 1.41 9.28 -15.88
C LEU A 161 1.88 10.29 -14.83
N LEU A 162 0.96 10.81 -14.00
CA LEU A 162 1.31 11.71 -12.89
C LEU A 162 2.18 10.98 -11.86
N ARG A 163 1.83 9.73 -11.51
CA ARG A 163 2.62 8.89 -10.61
C ARG A 163 4.07 8.74 -11.07
N GLU A 164 4.26 8.34 -12.33
CA GLU A 164 5.61 8.20 -12.91
C GLU A 164 6.37 9.52 -12.95
N SER A 165 5.66 10.61 -13.26
CA SER A 165 6.27 11.94 -13.30
C SER A 165 6.75 12.41 -11.92
N ILE A 166 5.97 12.15 -10.88
CA ILE A 166 6.37 12.40 -9.48
C ILE A 166 7.59 11.56 -9.14
N GLN A 167 7.55 10.24 -9.40
CA GLN A 167 8.66 9.34 -9.09
C GLN A 167 9.99 9.79 -9.71
N LYS A 168 9.97 10.25 -10.97
CA LYS A 168 11.17 10.71 -11.70
C LYS A 168 11.64 12.10 -11.26
N ALA A 169 10.71 12.98 -10.93
CA ALA A 169 11.05 14.39 -10.63
C ALA A 169 11.46 14.61 -9.18
N VAL A 170 11.04 13.75 -8.27
CA VAL A 170 11.25 13.86 -6.83
C VAL A 170 12.40 12.94 -6.42
N ARG A 171 13.24 13.40 -5.48
CA ARG A 171 14.49 12.72 -5.13
C ARG A 171 14.26 11.50 -4.23
N LYS A 172 15.24 10.62 -4.20
CA LYS A 172 15.33 9.53 -3.22
C LYS A 172 15.35 10.11 -1.79
N GLY A 173 14.47 9.58 -0.95
CA GLY A 173 14.31 10.04 0.44
C GLY A 173 13.10 10.94 0.67
N ASP A 174 12.46 11.42 -0.38
CA ASP A 174 11.12 12.00 -0.30
C ASP A 174 10.06 10.89 -0.51
N PHE A 175 8.83 11.15 -0.10
CA PHE A 175 7.75 10.16 -0.11
C PHE A 175 6.57 10.66 -0.92
N TYR A 176 5.84 9.74 -1.56
CA TYR A 176 4.58 10.09 -2.18
C TYR A 176 3.57 8.94 -2.07
N THR A 177 2.30 9.32 -2.13
CA THR A 177 1.18 8.39 -2.07
C THR A 177 0.05 8.85 -2.98
N ARG A 178 -0.73 7.91 -3.46
CA ARG A 178 -2.00 8.21 -4.12
C ARG A 178 -3.03 8.56 -3.06
N TYR A 179 -3.61 9.75 -3.15
CA TYR A 179 -4.69 10.19 -2.27
C TYR A 179 -6.06 9.79 -2.81
N ASN A 180 -6.25 9.98 -4.11
CA ASN A 180 -7.39 9.46 -4.88
C ASN A 180 -6.99 9.35 -6.36
N ILE A 181 -7.92 8.99 -7.25
CA ILE A 181 -7.62 8.78 -8.67
C ILE A 181 -7.02 10.01 -9.37
N GLN A 182 -7.33 11.21 -8.89
CA GLN A 182 -6.88 12.48 -9.48
C GLN A 182 -5.79 13.18 -8.68
N GLN A 183 -5.43 12.66 -7.48
CA GLN A 183 -4.57 13.38 -6.55
C GLN A 183 -3.49 12.49 -5.94
N TYR A 184 -2.28 13.07 -5.87
CA TYR A 184 -1.15 12.51 -5.15
C TYR A 184 -0.66 13.50 -4.10
N LEU A 185 -0.33 12.97 -2.92
CA LEU A 185 0.40 13.70 -1.88
C LEU A 185 1.88 13.40 -1.99
N VAL A 186 2.69 14.44 -1.95
CA VAL A 186 4.16 14.35 -1.95
C VAL A 186 4.69 15.00 -0.69
N MET A 187 5.54 14.31 0.05
CA MET A 187 6.21 14.82 1.24
C MET A 187 7.69 15.07 0.93
N LEU A 188 8.08 16.33 1.00
CA LEU A 188 9.43 16.82 0.72
C LEU A 188 10.14 17.12 2.03
N ILE A 189 11.29 16.48 2.26
CA ILE A 189 11.99 16.51 3.55
C ILE A 189 13.26 17.35 3.44
N GLY A 190 13.50 18.23 4.44
CA GLY A 190 14.70 19.04 4.50
C GLY A 190 14.88 19.97 3.28
N ILE A 191 13.81 20.59 2.85
CA ILE A 191 13.76 21.50 1.69
C ILE A 191 13.26 22.87 2.13
N THR A 192 13.59 23.92 1.38
CA THR A 192 13.06 25.28 1.59
C THR A 192 11.80 25.50 0.75
N GLN A 193 11.01 26.50 1.10
CA GLN A 193 9.80 26.86 0.37
C GLN A 193 10.06 27.20 -1.10
N GLU A 194 11.16 27.90 -1.38
CA GLU A 194 11.56 28.25 -2.75
C GLU A 194 11.82 27.00 -3.60
N ASN A 195 12.46 26.00 -2.99
CA ASN A 195 12.77 24.74 -3.65
C ASN A 195 11.53 23.89 -3.91
N CYS A 196 10.45 24.05 -3.13
CA CYS A 196 9.15 23.38 -3.43
C CYS A 196 8.62 23.78 -4.80
N THR A 197 8.76 25.07 -5.17
CA THR A 197 8.35 25.57 -6.50
C THR A 197 9.19 24.93 -7.62
N LEU A 198 10.47 24.68 -7.38
CA LEU A 198 11.32 23.99 -8.35
C LEU A 198 10.92 22.53 -8.55
N VAL A 199 10.53 21.84 -7.46
CA VAL A 199 10.04 20.47 -7.53
C VAL A 199 8.73 20.41 -8.32
N SER A 200 7.78 21.30 -8.04
CA SER A 200 6.52 21.41 -8.80
C SER A 200 6.77 21.62 -10.29
N LYS A 201 7.67 22.54 -10.66
CA LYS A 201 8.05 22.76 -12.06
C LYS A 201 8.67 21.52 -12.72
N ARG A 202 9.47 20.74 -11.99
CA ARG A 202 10.04 19.48 -12.51
C ARG A 202 8.96 18.43 -12.75
N ILE A 203 8.02 18.25 -11.80
CA ILE A 203 6.89 17.33 -11.97
C ILE A 203 6.09 17.70 -13.22
N ASN A 204 5.70 18.97 -13.37
CA ASN A 204 4.97 19.46 -14.53
C ASN A 204 5.74 19.25 -15.84
N LYS A 205 7.05 19.48 -15.83
CA LYS A 205 7.92 19.26 -17.00
C LYS A 205 7.95 17.78 -17.39
N GLU A 206 8.05 16.87 -16.43
CA GLU A 206 8.04 15.42 -16.71
C GLU A 206 6.66 14.98 -17.22
N PHE A 207 5.59 15.47 -16.61
CA PHE A 207 4.22 15.18 -17.02
C PHE A 207 3.91 15.63 -18.45
N ASN A 208 4.37 16.82 -18.84
CA ASN A 208 4.12 17.40 -20.18
C ASN A 208 5.08 16.90 -21.27
N LYS A 209 6.01 15.98 -20.98
CA LYS A 209 6.87 15.37 -22.00
C LYS A 209 6.17 14.31 -22.85
N ARG A 210 5.01 13.84 -22.41
CA ARG A 210 4.22 12.79 -23.04
C ARG A 210 2.83 13.31 -23.40
#